data_66650326502e55201a9fdc8973763310
#
_entry.id   66650326502e55201a9fdc8973763310
#
_cell.length_a   1.000
_cell.length_b   1.000
_cell.length_c   1.000
_cell.angle_alpha   90.00
_cell.angle_beta   90.00
_cell.angle_gamma   90.00
#
_symmetry.space_group_name_H-M   'P 1'
#
loop_
_entity.id
_entity.type
_entity.pdbx_description
1 polymer ?
#
loop_
_entity_poly.entity_id
_entity_poly.type
_entity_poly.pdbx_seq_one_letter_code
_entity_poly.pdbx_strand_id
1 'polypeptide(L)'
;MNRDLAALTDTEPQETSAPARLAPRLVAEAVGTGLLVTAVIGSGIAAQRLSPGDTGLQLLENALATGAALTVLIVVLQPVSAAFNPVVTLLERLTRTLSTGQALATIAAQLAGGAAGAVLANLMFSEPAITVATTDRTGPGLWLGEVVATAGLVLTITALTRSGRTQHIGWAVGVYITAAYWFTSSTSFANPAVTIARMLSDTFAGINPASVPAFLACQIIGGALGYLTARTLYPQP
;
A
#
# COMPACT_ATOMS: atom_id res chain seq x y z
N MET A 1 9.81 -5.85 67.86
CA MET A 1 9.52 -7.18 67.24
C MET A 1 9.27 -6.90 65.76
N ASN A 2 10.40 -6.86 65.05
CA ASN A 2 10.44 -6.67 63.59
C ASN A 2 9.95 -7.92 62.89
N ARG A 3 9.11 -7.81 61.89
CA ARG A 3 8.99 -8.76 60.80
C ARG A 3 8.75 -8.03 59.51
N ASP A 4 9.76 -8.02 58.70
CA ASP A 4 9.85 -8.16 57.25
C ASP A 4 8.57 -7.91 56.43
N LEU A 5 8.52 -6.77 55.83
CA LEU A 5 7.82 -6.52 54.59
C LEU A 5 8.88 -6.27 53.49
N ALA A 6 9.61 -7.35 53.19
CA ALA A 6 10.47 -7.39 52.01
C ALA A 6 9.69 -8.01 50.87
N ALA A 7 9.67 -7.32 49.81
CA ALA A 7 9.61 -7.76 48.42
C ALA A 7 8.43 -8.60 47.95
N LEU A 8 7.55 -8.02 47.24
CA LEU A 8 6.99 -8.60 46.03
C LEU A 8 6.97 -7.51 44.92
N THR A 9 8.13 -7.19 44.41
CA THR A 9 8.22 -6.64 43.08
C THR A 9 8.24 -7.80 42.11
N ASP A 10 7.05 -8.35 41.82
CA ASP A 10 6.86 -9.18 40.65
C ASP A 10 6.97 -8.26 39.43
N THR A 11 8.19 -8.13 38.94
CA THR A 11 8.42 -7.67 37.58
C THR A 11 7.91 -8.76 36.64
N GLU A 12 6.66 -8.59 36.17
CA GLU A 12 6.18 -9.40 35.06
C GLU A 12 7.23 -9.32 33.92
N PRO A 13 7.62 -10.47 33.36
CA PRO A 13 8.52 -10.45 32.22
C PRO A 13 7.83 -9.69 31.10
N GLN A 14 8.43 -8.58 30.65
CA GLN A 14 8.05 -7.96 29.39
C GLN A 14 8.04 -9.07 28.35
N GLU A 15 6.86 -9.45 27.85
CA GLU A 15 6.73 -10.32 26.69
C GLU A 15 7.50 -9.68 25.54
N THR A 16 8.71 -10.13 25.30
CA THR A 16 9.44 -9.87 24.09
C THR A 16 8.62 -10.48 22.97
N SER A 17 7.90 -9.65 22.24
CA SER A 17 7.12 -10.10 21.09
C SER A 17 8.00 -10.99 20.22
N ALA A 18 7.61 -12.27 20.10
CA ALA A 18 8.33 -13.24 19.27
C ALA A 18 8.52 -12.65 17.86
N PRO A 19 9.71 -12.80 17.27
CA PRO A 19 9.96 -12.24 15.93
C PRO A 19 8.87 -12.76 14.99
N ALA A 20 8.15 -11.83 14.35
CA ALA A 20 7.08 -12.16 13.42
C ALA A 20 7.59 -13.23 12.43
N ARG A 21 6.92 -14.39 12.43
CA ARG A 21 7.34 -15.51 11.58
C ARG A 21 7.30 -15.05 10.13
N LEU A 22 8.42 -15.16 9.42
CA LEU A 22 8.58 -14.64 8.06
C LEU A 22 7.54 -15.22 7.09
N ALA A 23 7.26 -16.52 7.17
CA ALA A 23 6.33 -17.16 6.25
C ALA A 23 4.89 -16.61 6.32
N PRO A 24 4.23 -16.46 7.49
CA PRO A 24 2.94 -15.80 7.57
C PRO A 24 2.95 -14.36 7.02
N ARG A 25 4.02 -13.60 7.29
CA ARG A 25 4.20 -12.27 6.73
C ARG A 25 4.18 -12.28 5.21
N LEU A 26 4.99 -13.13 4.59
CA LEU A 26 5.08 -13.21 3.13
C LEU A 26 3.75 -13.61 2.49
N VAL A 27 3.01 -14.54 3.12
CA VAL A 27 1.67 -14.92 2.66
C VAL A 27 0.69 -13.76 2.77
N ALA A 28 0.66 -13.05 3.90
CA ALA A 28 -0.22 -11.89 4.10
C ALA A 28 0.07 -10.79 3.08
N GLU A 29 1.35 -10.49 2.82
CA GLU A 29 1.75 -9.48 1.85
C GLU A 29 1.43 -9.89 0.40
N ALA A 30 1.65 -11.14 0.03
CA ALA A 30 1.29 -11.64 -1.30
C ALA A 30 -0.23 -11.63 -1.52
N VAL A 31 -1.00 -12.16 -0.56
CA VAL A 31 -2.46 -12.20 -0.63
C VAL A 31 -3.06 -10.79 -0.59
N GLY A 32 -2.59 -9.93 0.34
CA GLY A 32 -3.08 -8.57 0.48
C GLY A 32 -2.80 -7.73 -0.75
N THR A 33 -1.57 -7.77 -1.29
CA THR A 33 -1.23 -7.06 -2.54
C THR A 33 -2.00 -7.63 -3.73
N GLY A 34 -2.13 -8.96 -3.81
CA GLY A 34 -2.88 -9.62 -4.86
C GLY A 34 -4.34 -9.18 -4.88
N LEU A 35 -5.04 -9.24 -3.74
CA LEU A 35 -6.42 -8.82 -3.64
C LEU A 35 -6.59 -7.31 -3.86
N LEU A 36 -5.64 -6.48 -3.41
CA LEU A 36 -5.64 -5.05 -3.70
C LEU A 36 -5.57 -4.79 -5.21
N VAL A 37 -4.63 -5.42 -5.91
CA VAL A 37 -4.51 -5.28 -7.38
C VAL A 37 -5.75 -5.81 -8.08
N THR A 38 -6.30 -6.94 -7.62
CA THR A 38 -7.57 -7.48 -8.14
C THR A 38 -8.69 -6.46 -8.00
N ALA A 39 -8.79 -5.79 -6.85
CA ALA A 39 -9.80 -4.75 -6.64
C ALA A 39 -9.59 -3.54 -7.57
N VAL A 40 -8.34 -3.07 -7.70
CA VAL A 40 -8.01 -1.91 -8.56
C VAL A 40 -8.33 -2.19 -10.04
N ILE A 41 -7.85 -3.32 -10.57
CA ILE A 41 -8.02 -3.65 -11.98
C ILE A 41 -9.47 -4.08 -12.23
N GLY A 42 -10.01 -4.96 -11.40
CA GLY A 42 -11.37 -5.49 -11.56
C GLY A 42 -12.44 -4.40 -11.50
N SER A 43 -12.34 -3.48 -10.51
CA SER A 43 -13.28 -2.37 -10.44
C SER A 43 -13.11 -1.38 -11.60
N GLY A 44 -11.88 -1.21 -12.13
CA GLY A 44 -11.64 -0.43 -13.32
C GLY A 44 -12.32 -1.02 -14.57
N ILE A 45 -12.22 -2.33 -14.75
CA ILE A 45 -12.92 -3.03 -15.85
C ILE A 45 -14.45 -2.92 -15.67
N ALA A 46 -14.94 -3.15 -14.45
CA ALA A 46 -16.36 -3.01 -14.14
C ALA A 46 -16.87 -1.60 -14.46
N ALA A 47 -16.15 -0.59 -14.02
CA ALA A 47 -16.50 0.82 -14.24
C ALA A 47 -16.57 1.16 -15.75
N GLN A 48 -15.59 0.72 -16.55
CA GLN A 48 -15.63 0.92 -18.00
C GLN A 48 -16.86 0.28 -18.65
N ARG A 49 -17.30 -0.90 -18.16
CA ARG A 49 -18.42 -1.64 -18.72
C ARG A 49 -19.77 -1.08 -18.27
N LEU A 50 -19.88 -0.63 -17.00
CA LEU A 50 -21.13 -0.18 -16.40
C LEU A 50 -21.41 1.29 -16.66
N SER A 51 -20.36 2.11 -16.77
CA SER A 51 -20.45 3.57 -16.97
C SER A 51 -19.74 4.00 -18.26
N PRO A 52 -20.10 3.44 -19.43
CA PRO A 52 -19.40 3.74 -20.66
C PRO A 52 -19.55 5.23 -21.04
N GLY A 53 -18.43 5.88 -21.37
CA GLY A 53 -18.39 7.28 -21.80
C GLY A 53 -18.36 8.30 -20.65
N ASP A 54 -18.53 7.90 -19.39
CA ASP A 54 -18.41 8.80 -18.24
C ASP A 54 -17.15 8.47 -17.41
N THR A 55 -16.02 9.06 -17.82
CA THR A 55 -14.74 8.84 -17.13
C THR A 55 -14.75 9.31 -15.67
N GLY A 56 -15.55 10.34 -15.35
CA GLY A 56 -15.67 10.82 -13.98
C GLY A 56 -16.33 9.76 -13.08
N LEU A 57 -17.43 9.19 -13.56
CA LEU A 57 -18.13 8.14 -12.83
C LEU A 57 -17.27 6.87 -12.73
N GLN A 58 -16.59 6.47 -13.80
CA GLN A 58 -15.64 5.36 -13.79
C GLN A 58 -14.54 5.55 -12.72
N LEU A 59 -14.02 6.78 -12.60
CA LEU A 59 -13.02 7.10 -11.58
C LEU A 59 -13.61 7.00 -10.17
N LEU A 60 -14.84 7.47 -9.96
CA LEU A 60 -15.54 7.39 -8.67
C LEU A 60 -15.72 5.93 -8.23
N GLU A 61 -16.25 5.11 -9.12
CA GLU A 61 -16.49 3.68 -8.88
C GLU A 61 -15.18 2.94 -8.54
N ASN A 62 -14.12 3.19 -9.33
CA ASN A 62 -12.81 2.60 -9.09
C ASN A 62 -12.19 3.08 -7.77
N ALA A 63 -12.26 4.39 -7.46
CA ALA A 63 -11.72 4.96 -6.23
C ALA A 63 -12.41 4.40 -4.98
N LEU A 64 -13.75 4.33 -4.98
CA LEU A 64 -14.53 3.79 -3.86
C LEU A 64 -14.24 2.31 -3.62
N ALA A 65 -14.24 1.50 -4.68
CA ALA A 65 -13.95 0.07 -4.59
C ALA A 65 -12.52 -0.18 -4.07
N THR A 66 -11.54 0.56 -4.60
CA THR A 66 -10.13 0.45 -4.18
C THR A 66 -9.94 0.84 -2.72
N GLY A 67 -10.48 1.99 -2.30
CA GLY A 67 -10.33 2.46 -0.92
C GLY A 67 -11.03 1.57 0.10
N ALA A 68 -12.22 1.07 -0.23
CA ALA A 68 -12.95 0.12 0.62
C ALA A 68 -12.20 -1.21 0.75
N ALA A 69 -11.73 -1.78 -0.37
CA ALA A 69 -10.94 -3.00 -0.37
C ALA A 69 -9.63 -2.82 0.45
N LEU A 70 -8.90 -1.75 0.21
CA LEU A 70 -7.66 -1.45 0.93
C LEU A 70 -7.90 -1.32 2.44
N THR A 71 -8.98 -0.64 2.85
CA THR A 71 -9.37 -0.52 4.26
C THR A 71 -9.55 -1.90 4.90
N VAL A 72 -10.36 -2.75 4.28
CA VAL A 72 -10.65 -4.10 4.81
C VAL A 72 -9.38 -4.95 4.86
N LEU A 73 -8.58 -4.95 3.79
CA LEU A 73 -7.35 -5.73 3.71
C LEU A 73 -6.36 -5.33 4.81
N ILE A 74 -6.18 -4.03 5.07
CA ILE A 74 -5.32 -3.57 6.15
C ILE A 74 -5.87 -4.00 7.49
N VAL A 75 -7.15 -3.75 7.78
CA VAL A 75 -7.77 -4.10 9.08
C VAL A 75 -7.65 -5.59 9.37
N VAL A 76 -7.89 -6.44 8.38
CA VAL A 76 -7.89 -7.90 8.55
C VAL A 76 -6.47 -8.47 8.66
N LEU A 77 -5.52 -7.96 7.85
CA LEU A 77 -4.17 -8.53 7.76
C LEU A 77 -3.14 -7.82 8.65
N GLN A 78 -3.43 -6.62 9.16
CA GLN A 78 -2.52 -5.85 10.01
C GLN A 78 -1.95 -6.64 11.21
N PRO A 79 -2.69 -7.55 11.88
CA PRO A 79 -2.12 -8.35 12.95
C PRO A 79 -0.96 -9.26 12.51
N VAL A 80 -0.86 -9.56 11.21
CA VAL A 80 0.21 -10.37 10.62
C VAL A 80 1.19 -9.49 9.85
N SER A 81 0.72 -8.83 8.79
CA SER A 81 1.43 -7.82 7.99
C SER A 81 0.46 -7.18 6.99
N ALA A 82 0.53 -5.88 6.81
CA ALA A 82 -0.33 -5.14 5.89
C ALA A 82 0.37 -3.91 5.29
N ALA A 83 1.59 -4.08 4.80
CA ALA A 83 2.28 -3.02 4.06
C ALA A 83 1.75 -2.91 2.62
N PHE A 84 1.61 -4.03 1.92
CA PHE A 84 1.13 -4.19 0.53
C PHE A 84 1.79 -3.23 -0.47
N ASN A 85 2.92 -2.65 -0.08
CA ASN A 85 3.55 -1.54 -0.78
C ASN A 85 5.06 -1.53 -0.53
N PRO A 86 5.90 -1.65 -1.56
CA PRO A 86 7.36 -1.61 -1.40
C PRO A 86 7.88 -0.34 -0.72
N VAL A 87 7.26 0.83 -0.91
CA VAL A 87 7.68 2.06 -0.21
C VAL A 87 7.45 1.94 1.29
N VAL A 88 6.32 1.37 1.72
CA VAL A 88 6.03 1.12 3.14
C VAL A 88 6.99 0.08 3.71
N THR A 89 7.28 -0.99 2.96
CA THR A 89 8.26 -2.01 3.37
C THR A 89 9.68 -1.42 3.50
N LEU A 90 10.08 -0.50 2.61
CA LEU A 90 11.34 0.21 2.73
C LEU A 90 11.36 1.12 3.97
N LEU A 91 10.24 1.72 4.32
CA LEU A 91 10.10 2.49 5.56
C LEU A 91 10.28 1.60 6.79
N GLU A 92 9.65 0.41 6.83
CA GLU A 92 9.85 -0.57 7.90
C GLU A 92 11.32 -1.00 8.01
N ARG A 93 12.02 -1.15 6.87
CA ARG A 93 13.45 -1.42 6.87
C ARG A 93 14.27 -0.24 7.40
N LEU A 94 13.92 0.99 7.03
CA LEU A 94 14.59 2.22 7.47
C LEU A 94 14.43 2.41 8.99
N THR A 95 13.28 2.11 9.52
CA THR A 95 12.97 2.17 10.97
C THR A 95 13.45 0.92 11.74
N ARG A 96 14.16 0.02 11.07
CA ARG A 96 14.73 -1.22 11.63
C ARG A 96 13.71 -2.23 12.14
N THR A 97 12.44 -2.10 11.76
CA THR A 97 11.41 -3.11 12.04
C THR A 97 11.67 -4.41 11.28
N LEU A 98 12.32 -4.30 10.10
CA LEU A 98 12.72 -5.44 9.27
C LEU A 98 14.23 -5.45 9.02
N SER A 99 14.81 -6.65 8.89
CA SER A 99 16.13 -6.82 8.29
C SER A 99 16.07 -6.60 6.77
N THR A 100 17.23 -6.38 6.14
CA THR A 100 17.31 -6.20 4.68
C THR A 100 16.77 -7.44 3.93
N GLY A 101 17.11 -8.64 4.37
CA GLY A 101 16.63 -9.88 3.76
C GLY A 101 15.11 -10.04 3.89
N GLN A 102 14.54 -9.70 5.05
CA GLN A 102 13.08 -9.72 5.25
C GLN A 102 12.38 -8.69 4.36
N ALA A 103 12.91 -7.48 4.25
CA ALA A 103 12.33 -6.44 3.39
C ALA A 103 12.34 -6.86 1.92
N LEU A 104 13.45 -7.41 1.42
CA LEU A 104 13.55 -7.91 0.04
C LEU A 104 12.57 -9.06 -0.22
N ALA A 105 12.46 -10.02 0.71
CA ALA A 105 11.51 -11.13 0.60
C ALA A 105 10.06 -10.61 0.61
N THR A 106 9.74 -9.62 1.46
CA THR A 106 8.43 -8.98 1.52
C THR A 106 8.08 -8.29 0.20
N ILE A 107 9.02 -7.50 -0.36
CA ILE A 107 8.82 -6.83 -1.66
C ILE A 107 8.62 -7.87 -2.78
N ALA A 108 9.40 -8.96 -2.79
CA ALA A 108 9.20 -10.03 -3.76
C ALA A 108 7.81 -10.68 -3.65
N ALA A 109 7.32 -10.90 -2.42
CA ALA A 109 5.97 -11.40 -2.17
C ALA A 109 4.88 -10.44 -2.66
N GLN A 110 5.05 -9.12 -2.44
CA GLN A 110 4.16 -8.07 -2.93
C GLN A 110 4.11 -8.05 -4.46
N LEU A 111 5.27 -8.13 -5.12
CA LEU A 111 5.34 -8.15 -6.59
C LEU A 111 4.67 -9.39 -7.18
N ALA A 112 4.96 -10.58 -6.62
CA ALA A 112 4.35 -11.82 -7.06
C ALA A 112 2.83 -11.82 -6.83
N GLY A 113 2.39 -11.38 -5.65
CA GLY A 113 0.98 -11.23 -5.33
C GLY A 113 0.28 -10.24 -6.27
N GLY A 114 0.91 -9.08 -6.52
CA GLY A 114 0.37 -8.08 -7.45
C GLY A 114 0.19 -8.63 -8.86
N ALA A 115 1.19 -9.33 -9.40
CA ALA A 115 1.10 -9.96 -10.72
C ALA A 115 -0.03 -11.01 -10.77
N ALA A 116 -0.12 -11.86 -9.75
CA ALA A 116 -1.21 -12.83 -9.65
C ALA A 116 -2.59 -12.16 -9.55
N GLY A 117 -2.68 -11.04 -8.82
CA GLY A 117 -3.91 -10.25 -8.71
C GLY A 117 -4.35 -9.61 -10.03
N ALA A 118 -3.40 -9.14 -10.84
CA ALA A 118 -3.70 -8.63 -12.18
C ALA A 118 -4.27 -9.72 -13.09
N VAL A 119 -3.62 -10.89 -13.12
CA VAL A 119 -4.10 -12.06 -13.86
C VAL A 119 -5.50 -12.47 -13.40
N LEU A 120 -5.71 -12.54 -12.08
CA LEU A 120 -7.00 -12.92 -11.50
C LEU A 120 -8.10 -11.93 -11.91
N ALA A 121 -7.83 -10.61 -11.84
CA ALA A 121 -8.78 -9.60 -12.26
C ALA A 121 -9.15 -9.74 -13.74
N ASN A 122 -8.15 -9.87 -14.62
CA ASN A 122 -8.39 -10.05 -16.05
C ASN A 122 -9.28 -11.29 -16.30
N LEU A 123 -8.94 -12.43 -15.73
CA LEU A 123 -9.69 -13.67 -15.92
C LEU A 123 -11.13 -13.59 -15.39
N MET A 124 -11.36 -12.96 -14.24
CA MET A 124 -12.70 -12.78 -13.66
C MET A 124 -13.62 -11.98 -14.59
N PHE A 125 -13.06 -11.09 -15.38
CA PHE A 125 -13.81 -10.28 -16.34
C PHE A 125 -13.75 -10.81 -17.77
N SER A 126 -13.26 -12.03 -17.98
CA SER A 126 -13.11 -12.66 -19.31
C SER A 126 -12.18 -11.89 -20.25
N GLU A 127 -11.21 -11.16 -19.68
CA GLU A 127 -10.10 -10.58 -20.43
C GLU A 127 -8.96 -11.62 -20.57
N PRO A 128 -8.06 -11.48 -21.54
CA PRO A 128 -6.86 -12.30 -21.61
C PRO A 128 -6.06 -12.19 -20.31
N ALA A 129 -5.49 -13.32 -19.82
CA ALA A 129 -4.80 -13.37 -18.53
C ALA A 129 -3.74 -12.29 -18.36
N ILE A 130 -3.03 -11.93 -19.42
CA ILE A 130 -2.04 -10.85 -19.45
C ILE A 130 -2.20 -10.08 -20.75
N THR A 131 -2.35 -8.77 -20.65
CA THR A 131 -2.26 -7.81 -21.77
C THR A 131 -1.34 -6.68 -21.34
N VAL A 132 -0.38 -6.33 -22.20
CA VAL A 132 0.53 -5.21 -21.91
C VAL A 132 -0.22 -3.91 -22.05
N ALA A 133 -0.31 -3.14 -20.97
CA ALA A 133 -1.04 -1.87 -20.96
C ALA A 133 -0.41 -0.83 -21.88
N THR A 134 -1.26 -0.13 -22.62
CA THR A 134 -0.86 0.91 -23.60
C THR A 134 -1.07 2.32 -23.10
N THR A 135 -1.81 2.50 -21.98
CA THR A 135 -2.12 3.82 -21.41
C THR A 135 -0.85 4.55 -20.99
N ASP A 136 -0.46 5.57 -21.73
CA ASP A 136 0.66 6.44 -21.38
C ASP A 136 0.31 7.31 -20.16
N ARG A 137 1.23 7.33 -19.19
CA ARG A 137 1.12 8.13 -17.96
C ARG A 137 2.41 8.91 -17.73
N THR A 138 2.80 9.71 -18.74
CA THR A 138 4.00 10.54 -18.68
C THR A 138 3.66 12.03 -18.59
N GLY A 139 4.52 12.78 -17.90
CA GLY A 139 4.39 14.21 -17.77
C GLY A 139 4.60 14.74 -16.36
N PRO A 140 5.10 15.99 -16.22
CA PRO A 140 5.50 16.55 -14.93
C PRO A 140 4.34 16.63 -13.93
N GLY A 141 3.13 16.87 -14.38
CA GLY A 141 1.94 16.87 -13.53
C GLY A 141 1.67 15.52 -12.92
N LEU A 142 1.73 14.43 -13.71
CA LEU A 142 1.52 13.07 -13.24
C LEU A 142 2.62 12.63 -12.26
N TRP A 143 3.86 12.99 -12.53
CA TRP A 143 4.99 12.72 -11.66
C TRP A 143 4.88 13.44 -10.32
N LEU A 144 4.51 14.74 -10.35
CA LEU A 144 4.23 15.49 -9.12
C LEU A 144 3.05 14.88 -8.35
N GLY A 145 2.01 14.42 -9.06
CA GLY A 145 0.89 13.70 -8.47
C GLY A 145 1.33 12.47 -7.67
N GLU A 146 2.25 11.65 -8.21
CA GLU A 146 2.80 10.49 -7.51
C GLU A 146 3.64 10.87 -6.29
N VAL A 147 4.45 11.94 -6.37
CA VAL A 147 5.19 12.47 -5.22
C VAL A 147 4.22 12.86 -4.09
N VAL A 148 3.19 13.64 -4.42
CA VAL A 148 2.20 14.12 -3.44
C VAL A 148 1.40 12.96 -2.85
N ALA A 149 0.90 12.06 -3.71
CA ALA A 149 0.13 10.89 -3.27
C ALA A 149 0.92 10.00 -2.30
N THR A 150 2.17 9.68 -2.66
CA THR A 150 3.01 8.80 -1.82
C THR A 150 3.49 9.52 -0.56
N ALA A 151 3.78 10.82 -0.64
CA ALA A 151 4.14 11.60 0.55
C ALA A 151 3.02 11.62 1.59
N GLY A 152 1.79 11.89 1.17
CA GLY A 152 0.65 11.89 2.08
C GLY A 152 0.32 10.50 2.63
N LEU A 153 0.45 9.44 1.82
CA LEU A 153 0.30 8.06 2.29
C LEU A 153 1.30 7.75 3.41
N VAL A 154 2.59 7.98 3.18
CA VAL A 154 3.66 7.71 4.15
C VAL A 154 3.55 8.60 5.37
N LEU A 155 3.18 9.88 5.20
CA LEU A 155 2.88 10.79 6.30
C LEU A 155 1.75 10.23 7.17
N THR A 156 0.64 9.79 6.58
CA THR A 156 -0.51 9.23 7.29
C THR A 156 -0.12 8.02 8.13
N ILE A 157 0.55 7.04 7.51
CA ILE A 157 0.99 5.82 8.21
C ILE A 157 1.97 6.16 9.33
N THR A 158 2.99 6.96 9.03
CA THR A 158 4.05 7.30 10.00
C THR A 158 3.51 8.13 11.16
N ALA A 159 2.65 9.09 10.90
CA ALA A 159 2.03 9.93 11.93
C ALA A 159 1.18 9.10 12.89
N LEU A 160 0.34 8.20 12.38
CA LEU A 160 -0.48 7.31 13.20
C LEU A 160 0.37 6.32 14.00
N THR A 161 1.42 5.77 13.40
CA THR A 161 2.36 4.89 14.10
C THR A 161 3.08 5.62 15.24
N ARG A 162 3.66 6.80 14.96
CA ARG A 162 4.42 7.59 15.94
C ARG A 162 3.54 8.15 17.06
N SER A 163 2.25 8.35 16.82
CA SER A 163 1.28 8.80 17.84
C SER A 163 0.56 7.67 18.56
N GLY A 164 0.96 6.40 18.35
CA GLY A 164 0.35 5.23 19.02
C GLY A 164 -1.07 4.91 18.56
N ARG A 165 -1.53 5.45 17.42
CA ARG A 165 -2.90 5.30 16.90
C ARG A 165 -2.98 4.30 15.75
N THR A 166 -2.22 3.21 15.83
CA THR A 166 -2.08 2.22 14.76
C THR A 166 -3.39 1.54 14.36
N GLN A 167 -4.37 1.44 15.30
CA GLN A 167 -5.71 0.91 15.04
C GLN A 167 -6.49 1.73 14.00
N HIS A 168 -6.06 2.95 13.72
CA HIS A 168 -6.70 3.83 12.73
C HIS A 168 -6.09 3.75 11.33
N ILE A 169 -4.96 3.05 11.15
CA ILE A 169 -4.22 3.03 9.87
C ILE A 169 -5.11 2.51 8.74
N GLY A 170 -5.85 1.41 8.95
CA GLY A 170 -6.63 0.78 7.90
C GLY A 170 -7.62 1.73 7.22
N TRP A 171 -8.51 2.33 8.01
CA TRP A 171 -9.50 3.24 7.44
C TRP A 171 -8.89 4.57 7.00
N ALA A 172 -7.89 5.10 7.71
CA ALA A 172 -7.26 6.37 7.33
C ALA A 172 -6.53 6.26 5.98
N VAL A 173 -5.82 5.14 5.74
CA VAL A 173 -5.14 4.88 4.47
C VAL A 173 -6.17 4.66 3.35
N GLY A 174 -7.22 3.87 3.58
CA GLY A 174 -8.24 3.64 2.56
C GLY A 174 -8.97 4.91 2.16
N VAL A 175 -9.37 5.75 3.13
CA VAL A 175 -10.00 7.05 2.87
C VAL A 175 -9.04 8.01 2.17
N TYR A 176 -7.78 8.06 2.61
CA TYR A 176 -6.75 8.88 1.97
C TYR A 176 -6.58 8.50 0.49
N ILE A 177 -6.43 7.22 0.17
CA ILE A 177 -6.26 6.74 -1.22
C ILE A 177 -7.50 7.04 -2.04
N THR A 178 -8.71 6.83 -1.50
CA THR A 178 -9.96 7.21 -2.18
C THR A 178 -9.97 8.70 -2.55
N ALA A 179 -9.59 9.57 -1.63
CA ALA A 179 -9.49 11.00 -1.89
C ALA A 179 -8.38 11.33 -2.89
N ALA A 180 -7.21 10.67 -2.78
CA ALA A 180 -6.06 10.94 -3.62
C ALA A 180 -6.27 10.56 -5.10
N TYR A 181 -7.16 9.62 -5.40
CA TYR A 181 -7.63 9.38 -6.78
C TYR A 181 -8.16 10.65 -7.44
N TRP A 182 -8.71 11.58 -6.68
CA TRP A 182 -9.35 12.79 -7.17
C TRP A 182 -8.47 14.04 -7.12
N PHE A 183 -7.70 14.22 -6.06
CA PHE A 183 -6.91 15.45 -5.92
C PHE A 183 -5.50 15.32 -6.53
N THR A 184 -5.07 14.13 -6.95
CA THR A 184 -3.80 13.95 -7.67
C THR A 184 -4.05 13.62 -9.13
N SER A 185 -3.30 14.26 -10.02
CA SER A 185 -3.42 14.06 -11.48
C SER A 185 -3.05 12.64 -11.94
N SER A 186 -2.26 11.91 -11.15
CA SER A 186 -1.85 10.53 -11.43
C SER A 186 -2.90 9.49 -11.07
N THR A 187 -3.98 9.89 -10.38
CA THR A 187 -4.94 8.98 -9.74
C THR A 187 -4.31 8.10 -8.65
N SER A 188 -3.23 8.61 -8.02
CA SER A 188 -2.63 8.02 -6.80
C SER A 188 -2.30 6.54 -6.89
N PHE A 189 -1.35 6.16 -7.72
CA PHE A 189 -0.79 4.80 -7.66
C PHE A 189 -0.07 4.58 -6.33
N ALA A 190 0.82 5.52 -5.96
CA ALA A 190 1.48 5.61 -4.65
C ALA A 190 2.08 4.28 -4.13
N ASN A 191 2.33 3.31 -5.03
CA ASN A 191 2.70 1.93 -4.68
C ASN A 191 3.44 1.25 -5.84
N PRO A 192 4.74 0.95 -5.71
CA PRO A 192 5.51 0.28 -6.76
C PRO A 192 4.96 -1.09 -7.18
N ALA A 193 4.45 -1.91 -6.25
CA ALA A 193 3.94 -3.23 -6.59
C ALA A 193 2.63 -3.13 -7.42
N VAL A 194 1.73 -2.22 -7.03
CA VAL A 194 0.51 -1.92 -7.79
C VAL A 194 0.87 -1.33 -9.16
N THR A 195 1.84 -0.41 -9.22
CA THR A 195 2.30 0.22 -10.48
C THR A 195 2.81 -0.82 -11.45
N ILE A 196 3.68 -1.73 -10.99
CA ILE A 196 4.24 -2.80 -11.84
C ILE A 196 3.14 -3.79 -12.26
N ALA A 197 2.26 -4.19 -11.36
CA ALA A 197 1.20 -5.13 -11.67
C ALA A 197 0.21 -4.60 -12.73
N ARG A 198 -0.08 -3.30 -12.70
CA ARG A 198 -0.99 -2.63 -13.65
C ARG A 198 -0.46 -2.57 -15.08
N MET A 199 0.83 -2.87 -15.32
CA MET A 199 1.35 -3.10 -16.69
C MET A 199 0.74 -4.33 -17.37
N LEU A 200 0.20 -5.28 -16.60
CA LEU A 200 -0.29 -6.57 -17.07
C LEU A 200 -1.77 -6.56 -17.47
N SER A 201 -2.40 -5.39 -17.51
CA SER A 201 -3.82 -5.23 -17.85
C SER A 201 -4.04 -3.96 -18.68
N ASP A 202 -4.35 -4.14 -19.96
CA ASP A 202 -4.67 -3.01 -20.86
C ASP A 202 -6.13 -2.59 -20.69
N THR A 203 -6.43 -1.97 -19.57
CA THR A 203 -7.76 -1.55 -19.14
C THR A 203 -7.71 -0.14 -18.55
N PHE A 204 -8.83 0.39 -18.04
CA PHE A 204 -8.92 1.69 -17.36
C PHE A 204 -7.79 1.91 -16.36
N ALA A 205 -7.45 0.85 -15.60
CA ALA A 205 -6.45 0.92 -14.57
C ALA A 205 -5.00 0.78 -15.08
N GLY A 206 -4.78 0.49 -16.37
CA GLY A 206 -3.47 0.18 -16.93
C GLY A 206 -2.46 1.33 -16.90
N ILE A 207 -1.18 0.96 -17.02
CA ILE A 207 -0.05 1.87 -17.22
C ILE A 207 0.94 1.28 -18.22
N ASN A 208 1.31 2.05 -19.23
CA ASN A 208 2.35 1.65 -20.18
C ASN A 208 3.67 1.38 -19.43
N PRO A 209 4.36 0.25 -19.73
CA PRO A 209 5.65 -0.07 -19.11
C PRO A 209 6.69 1.06 -19.19
N ALA A 210 6.69 1.85 -20.26
CA ALA A 210 7.60 2.99 -20.41
C ALA A 210 7.38 4.11 -19.38
N SER A 211 6.16 4.23 -18.84
CA SER A 211 5.82 5.23 -17.80
C SER A 211 6.23 4.79 -16.39
N VAL A 212 6.42 3.50 -16.16
CA VAL A 212 6.64 2.91 -14.82
C VAL A 212 7.90 3.43 -14.12
N PRO A 213 9.08 3.52 -14.76
CA PRO A 213 10.30 3.94 -14.05
C PRO A 213 10.17 5.33 -13.40
N ALA A 214 9.52 6.29 -14.09
CA ALA A 214 9.30 7.62 -13.55
C ALA A 214 8.34 7.60 -12.34
N PHE A 215 7.27 6.81 -12.41
CA PHE A 215 6.35 6.62 -11.28
C PHE A 215 7.06 6.05 -10.06
N LEU A 216 7.87 4.99 -10.24
CA LEU A 216 8.63 4.38 -9.15
C LEU A 216 9.58 5.39 -8.49
N ALA A 217 10.30 6.18 -9.28
CA ALA A 217 11.21 7.21 -8.77
C ALA A 217 10.43 8.26 -7.96
N CYS A 218 9.29 8.75 -8.49
CA CYS A 218 8.44 9.72 -7.80
C CYS A 218 7.84 9.17 -6.51
N GLN A 219 7.46 7.90 -6.48
CA GLN A 219 6.95 7.22 -5.28
C GLN A 219 8.03 7.11 -4.20
N ILE A 220 9.27 6.80 -4.54
CA ILE A 220 10.38 6.78 -3.58
C ILE A 220 10.65 8.18 -3.01
N ILE A 221 10.69 9.20 -3.88
CA ILE A 221 10.87 10.60 -3.46
C ILE A 221 9.72 11.03 -2.53
N GLY A 222 8.48 10.76 -2.93
CA GLY A 222 7.30 11.05 -2.12
C GLY A 222 7.34 10.35 -0.76
N GLY A 223 7.70 9.07 -0.73
CA GLY A 223 7.86 8.31 0.50
C GLY A 223 8.89 8.93 1.46
N ALA A 224 10.04 9.36 0.94
CA ALA A 224 11.07 10.04 1.71
C ALA A 224 10.56 11.38 2.29
N LEU A 225 9.89 12.20 1.47
CA LEU A 225 9.32 13.47 1.90
C LEU A 225 8.24 13.29 2.98
N GLY A 226 7.32 12.33 2.80
CA GLY A 226 6.29 12.02 3.79
C GLY A 226 6.86 11.56 5.12
N TYR A 227 7.88 10.71 5.09
CA TYR A 227 8.58 10.24 6.28
C TYR A 227 9.29 11.39 7.02
N LEU A 228 10.04 12.23 6.31
CA LEU A 228 10.74 13.38 6.90
C LEU A 228 9.75 14.36 7.52
N THR A 229 8.66 14.68 6.85
CA THR A 229 7.57 15.52 7.37
C THR A 229 6.98 14.92 8.64
N ALA A 230 6.67 13.62 8.64
CA ALA A 230 6.15 12.95 9.83
C ALA A 230 7.13 13.00 11.01
N ARG A 231 8.43 12.81 10.76
CA ARG A 231 9.45 12.91 11.82
C ARG A 231 9.54 14.30 12.43
N THR A 232 9.35 15.34 11.63
CA THR A 232 9.36 16.74 12.10
C THR A 232 8.12 17.05 12.94
N LEU A 233 6.94 16.59 12.48
CA LEU A 233 5.68 16.85 13.18
C LEU A 233 5.48 16.00 14.45
N TYR A 234 6.04 14.78 14.44
CA TYR A 234 5.94 13.81 15.55
C TYR A 234 7.33 13.40 16.01
N PRO A 235 8.11 14.28 16.66
CA PRO A 235 9.42 13.93 17.19
C PRO A 235 9.27 12.80 18.22
N GLN A 236 10.20 11.84 18.20
CA GLN A 236 10.33 10.85 19.27
C GLN A 236 11.55 11.22 20.11
N PRO A 237 11.48 11.03 21.41
CA PRO A 237 12.60 11.31 22.32
C PRO A 237 13.83 10.47 22.00
#